data_e593958fc0bfe1864f8a01c31f63aaa5
#
_entry.id   e593958fc0bfe1864f8a01c31f63aaa5
#
_cell.length_a   1.000
_cell.length_b   1.000
_cell.length_c   1.000
_cell.angle_alpha   90.00
_cell.angle_beta   90.00
_cell.angle_gamma   90.00
#
_symmetry.space_group_name_H-M   'P 1'
#
loop_
_entity.id
_entity.type
_entity.pdbx_description
1 polymer ?
#
loop_
_entity_poly.entity_id
_entity_poly.type
_entity_poly.pdbx_seq_one_letter_code
_entity_poly.pdbx_strand_id
1 'polypeptide(L)'
;MNINNNTILFQGDSITDCGRNRETTEPNIGLGNGYVELTAAKLMAHHPGANLSIFNRGISGHRIVDLYARWKIDCINLRPDVLSVLVGINDTWHGFNHDNGVSPTRYERFYREMLWWTRKELPNIKFILAEPFALPIGAVSESWFPEVNERRAIVKKLAEEFDAAFVPFQTIFDEAIKKASPEYWLNDGVHPTLAGHELMSEAWLKAFEN
;
A
#
# COMPACT_ATOMS: atom_id res chain seq x y z
N MET A 1 -0.23 20.12 7.46
CA MET A 1 1.12 19.49 7.66
C MET A 1 2.16 20.25 6.83
N ASN A 2 3.36 20.52 7.35
CA ASN A 2 4.46 21.03 6.49
C ASN A 2 5.04 19.85 5.73
N ILE A 3 4.98 19.88 4.39
CA ILE A 3 5.44 18.80 3.51
C ILE A 3 6.67 19.19 2.67
N ASN A 4 7.23 20.36 2.93
CA ASN A 4 8.37 20.87 2.16
C ASN A 4 9.60 19.96 2.30
N ASN A 5 10.19 19.63 1.17
CA ASN A 5 11.34 18.72 1.04
C ASN A 5 11.10 17.30 1.59
N ASN A 6 9.84 16.85 1.71
CA ASN A 6 9.57 15.50 2.19
C ASN A 6 9.91 14.45 1.14
N THR A 7 10.50 13.35 1.64
CA THR A 7 10.63 12.10 0.92
C THR A 7 9.44 11.20 1.26
N ILE A 8 8.62 10.87 0.26
CA ILE A 8 7.45 10.01 0.39
C ILE A 8 7.75 8.67 -0.29
N LEU A 9 7.66 7.59 0.46
CA LEU A 9 7.94 6.25 -0.04
C LEU A 9 6.68 5.38 -0.03
N PHE A 10 6.37 4.78 -1.17
CA PHE A 10 5.32 3.77 -1.29
C PHE A 10 5.94 2.38 -1.35
N GLN A 11 5.55 1.51 -0.42
CA GLN A 11 5.92 0.10 -0.34
C GLN A 11 4.69 -0.78 -0.53
N GLY A 12 4.87 -1.92 -1.17
CA GLY A 12 3.77 -2.86 -1.39
C GLY A 12 4.08 -3.92 -2.44
N ASP A 13 3.01 -4.46 -2.97
CA ASP A 13 2.99 -5.53 -3.97
C ASP A 13 2.65 -5.02 -5.39
N SER A 14 1.95 -5.83 -6.21
CA SER A 14 1.56 -5.51 -7.58
C SER A 14 0.66 -4.28 -7.69
N ILE A 15 -0.19 -4.04 -6.70
CA ILE A 15 -1.11 -2.91 -6.68
C ILE A 15 -0.32 -1.59 -6.56
N THR A 16 0.74 -1.60 -5.78
CA THR A 16 1.66 -0.46 -5.62
C THR A 16 2.66 -0.38 -6.78
N ASP A 17 3.25 -1.50 -7.20
CA ASP A 17 4.17 -1.60 -8.35
C ASP A 17 3.52 -1.02 -9.62
N CYS A 18 2.41 -1.59 -10.03
CA CYS A 18 1.59 -1.19 -11.19
C CYS A 18 2.43 -0.74 -12.40
N GLY A 19 3.44 -1.52 -12.78
CA GLY A 19 4.30 -1.23 -13.92
C GLY A 19 5.34 -0.12 -13.69
N ARG A 20 5.74 0.11 -12.44
CA ARG A 20 6.81 1.08 -12.18
C ARG A 20 8.11 0.72 -12.89
N ASN A 21 8.89 1.70 -13.28
CA ASN A 21 10.24 1.45 -13.80
C ASN A 21 11.19 1.11 -12.63
N ARG A 22 11.66 -0.15 -12.59
CA ARG A 22 12.53 -0.65 -11.52
C ARG A 22 14.00 -0.26 -11.70
N GLU A 23 14.38 0.21 -12.86
CA GLU A 23 15.75 0.62 -13.16
C GLU A 23 16.04 2.05 -12.71
N THR A 24 14.99 2.89 -12.54
CA THR A 24 15.19 4.25 -12.05
C THR A 24 15.38 4.30 -10.54
N THR A 25 16.35 5.12 -10.12
CA THR A 25 16.59 5.46 -8.71
C THR A 25 16.18 6.89 -8.38
N GLU A 26 15.81 7.67 -9.39
CA GLU A 26 15.43 9.08 -9.24
C GLU A 26 14.01 9.22 -8.69
N PRO A 27 13.74 10.22 -7.84
CA PRO A 27 12.40 10.50 -7.37
C PRO A 27 11.50 11.04 -8.49
N ASN A 28 10.19 10.88 -8.34
CA ASN A 28 9.15 11.44 -9.22
C ASN A 28 9.15 10.91 -10.65
N ILE A 29 9.91 9.84 -10.93
CA ILE A 29 10.05 9.25 -12.26
C ILE A 29 9.77 7.75 -12.17
N GLY A 30 9.03 7.23 -13.18
CA GLY A 30 8.77 5.79 -13.28
C GLY A 30 7.95 5.24 -12.11
N LEU A 31 7.01 6.03 -11.61
CA LEU A 31 6.18 5.68 -10.44
C LEU A 31 5.13 4.60 -10.75
N GLY A 32 4.99 4.20 -11.99
CA GLY A 32 4.02 3.20 -12.45
C GLY A 32 2.83 3.86 -13.16
N ASN A 33 1.72 3.09 -13.30
CA ASN A 33 0.50 3.53 -13.97
C ASN A 33 -0.71 3.41 -13.02
N GLY A 34 -0.50 3.45 -11.72
CA GLY A 34 -1.52 3.22 -10.70
C GLY A 34 -1.67 4.38 -9.71
N TYR A 35 -2.26 4.05 -8.56
CA TYR A 35 -2.59 5.04 -7.54
C TYR A 35 -1.38 5.86 -7.06
N VAL A 36 -0.18 5.31 -7.09
CA VAL A 36 1.05 6.01 -6.67
C VAL A 36 1.33 7.19 -7.59
N GLU A 37 1.29 6.99 -8.91
CA GLU A 37 1.49 8.04 -9.90
C GLU A 37 0.41 9.12 -9.83
N LEU A 38 -0.87 8.70 -9.72
CA LEU A 38 -2.01 9.61 -9.57
C LEU A 38 -1.90 10.47 -8.31
N THR A 39 -1.49 9.86 -7.20
CA THR A 39 -1.24 10.55 -5.92
C THR A 39 -0.09 11.55 -6.04
N ALA A 40 1.02 11.12 -6.64
CA ALA A 40 2.18 11.97 -6.85
C ALA A 40 1.85 13.20 -7.71
N ALA A 41 1.13 12.98 -8.82
CA ALA A 41 0.70 14.05 -9.72
C ALA A 41 -0.16 15.11 -8.99
N LYS A 42 -1.12 14.65 -8.18
CA LYS A 42 -1.98 15.55 -7.38
C LYS A 42 -1.19 16.31 -6.31
N LEU A 43 -0.33 15.62 -5.54
CA LEU A 43 0.51 16.26 -4.53
C LEU A 43 1.41 17.34 -5.13
N MET A 44 2.08 17.04 -6.23
CA MET A 44 2.97 17.98 -6.90
C MET A 44 2.21 19.16 -7.50
N ALA A 45 1.03 18.94 -8.07
CA ALA A 45 0.18 20.01 -8.63
C ALA A 45 -0.38 20.94 -7.53
N HIS A 46 -0.76 20.40 -6.38
CA HIS A 46 -1.30 21.17 -5.26
C HIS A 46 -0.20 21.88 -4.45
N HIS A 47 1.03 21.38 -4.50
CA HIS A 47 2.17 21.91 -3.72
C HIS A 47 3.41 22.18 -4.59
N PRO A 48 3.33 23.06 -5.62
CA PRO A 48 4.41 23.24 -6.60
C PRO A 48 5.73 23.74 -6.00
N GLY A 49 5.68 24.34 -4.82
CA GLY A 49 6.88 24.82 -4.09
C GLY A 49 7.42 23.83 -3.05
N ALA A 50 6.79 22.67 -2.86
CA ALA A 50 7.13 21.77 -1.75
C ALA A 50 8.40 20.95 -1.99
N ASN A 51 8.90 20.87 -3.22
CA ASN A 51 10.11 20.11 -3.58
C ASN A 51 10.08 18.65 -3.08
N LEU A 52 8.98 17.93 -3.41
CA LEU A 52 8.75 16.56 -2.96
C LEU A 52 9.63 15.55 -3.70
N SER A 53 10.10 14.55 -2.97
CA SER A 53 10.78 13.36 -3.51
C SER A 53 9.91 12.14 -3.30
N ILE A 54 9.27 11.62 -4.36
CA ILE A 54 8.32 10.50 -4.27
C ILE A 54 8.92 9.27 -4.91
N PHE A 55 8.90 8.14 -4.20
CA PHE A 55 9.43 6.86 -4.63
C PHE A 55 8.35 5.77 -4.57
N ASN A 56 8.29 4.95 -5.61
CA ASN A 56 7.55 3.70 -5.62
C ASN A 56 8.53 2.53 -5.52
N ARG A 57 8.40 1.71 -4.47
CA ARG A 57 9.19 0.48 -4.24
C ARG A 57 8.30 -0.77 -4.14
N GLY A 58 7.09 -0.71 -4.70
CA GLY A 58 6.23 -1.90 -4.87
C GLY A 58 6.91 -2.95 -5.74
N ILE A 59 6.68 -4.22 -5.45
CA ILE A 59 7.13 -5.36 -6.27
C ILE A 59 6.00 -6.37 -6.38
N SER A 60 5.56 -6.64 -7.61
CA SER A 60 4.47 -7.57 -7.91
C SER A 60 4.70 -8.94 -7.28
N GLY A 61 3.64 -9.51 -6.68
CA GLY A 61 3.67 -10.82 -6.05
C GLY A 61 4.23 -10.85 -4.62
N HIS A 62 4.78 -9.76 -4.10
CA HIS A 62 5.39 -9.74 -2.77
C HIS A 62 4.36 -9.87 -1.65
N ARG A 63 4.72 -10.70 -0.65
CA ARG A 63 4.06 -10.89 0.63
C ARG A 63 4.79 -10.05 1.70
N ILE A 64 4.28 -10.04 2.91
CA ILE A 64 4.93 -9.34 4.03
C ILE A 64 6.38 -9.79 4.26
N VAL A 65 6.65 -11.09 4.13
CA VAL A 65 7.99 -11.67 4.32
C VAL A 65 8.98 -11.22 3.24
N ASP A 66 8.49 -11.00 2.03
CA ASP A 66 9.30 -10.55 0.90
C ASP A 66 9.64 -9.04 1.06
N LEU A 67 8.69 -8.24 1.60
CA LEU A 67 8.98 -6.85 2.00
C LEU A 67 10.04 -6.81 3.10
N TYR A 68 9.89 -7.63 4.14
CA TYR A 68 10.84 -7.68 5.24
C TYR A 68 12.26 -8.01 4.77
N ALA A 69 12.42 -8.95 3.84
CA ALA A 69 13.73 -9.37 3.32
C ALA A 69 14.51 -8.22 2.63
N ARG A 70 13.81 -7.25 2.02
CA ARG A 70 14.42 -6.11 1.32
C ARG A 70 14.29 -4.78 2.08
N TRP A 71 13.75 -4.80 3.31
CA TRP A 71 13.33 -3.60 4.03
C TRP A 71 14.45 -2.59 4.27
N LYS A 72 15.66 -3.08 4.59
CA LYS A 72 16.82 -2.21 4.83
C LYS A 72 17.16 -1.37 3.59
N ILE A 73 17.24 -2.02 2.43
CA ILE A 73 17.66 -1.37 1.17
C ILE A 73 16.54 -0.48 0.62
N ASP A 74 15.32 -1.01 0.58
CA ASP A 74 14.21 -0.38 -0.13
C ASP A 74 13.36 0.56 0.75
N CYS A 75 13.67 0.65 2.04
CA CYS A 75 12.98 1.56 2.96
C CYS A 75 13.95 2.35 3.84
N ILE A 76 14.66 1.68 4.75
CA ILE A 76 15.47 2.36 5.76
C ILE A 76 16.56 3.26 5.14
N ASN A 77 17.27 2.76 4.12
CA ASN A 77 18.35 3.50 3.47
C ASN A 77 17.87 4.71 2.66
N LEU A 78 16.60 4.71 2.22
CA LEU A 78 15.98 5.86 1.54
C LEU A 78 15.59 6.99 2.50
N ARG A 79 15.58 6.71 3.82
CA ARG A 79 15.26 7.66 4.89
C ARG A 79 14.00 8.50 4.62
N PRO A 80 12.85 7.88 4.33
CA PRO A 80 11.63 8.62 4.04
C PRO A 80 11.12 9.40 5.27
N ASP A 81 10.47 10.53 5.00
CA ASP A 81 9.71 11.30 5.99
C ASP A 81 8.30 10.71 6.15
N VAL A 82 7.74 10.17 5.05
CA VAL A 82 6.43 9.52 5.00
C VAL A 82 6.59 8.15 4.35
N LEU A 83 6.12 7.11 5.02
CA LEU A 83 6.11 5.74 4.53
C LEU A 83 4.68 5.24 4.38
N SER A 84 4.29 4.95 3.16
CA SER A 84 3.03 4.28 2.83
C SER A 84 3.26 2.78 2.61
N VAL A 85 2.44 1.92 3.23
CA VAL A 85 2.53 0.47 3.08
C VAL A 85 1.17 -0.13 2.74
N LEU A 86 1.10 -0.84 1.60
CA LEU A 86 -0.04 -1.65 1.18
C LEU A 86 0.47 -3.06 0.83
N VAL A 87 0.19 -4.05 1.66
CA VAL A 87 0.60 -5.44 1.47
C VAL A 87 -0.35 -6.37 2.22
N GLY A 88 -0.46 -7.62 1.80
CA GLY A 88 -1.20 -8.65 2.53
C GLY A 88 -2.12 -9.51 1.66
N ILE A 89 -2.51 -9.03 0.47
CA ILE A 89 -3.37 -9.85 -0.41
C ILE A 89 -2.60 -11.07 -0.96
N ASN A 90 -1.32 -10.94 -1.27
CA ASN A 90 -0.49 -12.06 -1.73
C ASN A 90 -0.18 -13.08 -0.62
N ASP A 91 -0.20 -12.65 0.64
CA ASP A 91 -0.09 -13.55 1.79
C ASP A 91 -1.25 -14.55 1.83
N THR A 92 -2.45 -14.13 1.38
CA THR A 92 -3.61 -14.99 1.17
C THR A 92 -3.54 -15.71 -0.18
N TRP A 93 -3.32 -14.99 -1.28
CA TRP A 93 -3.34 -15.53 -2.64
C TRP A 93 -2.37 -16.71 -2.81
N HIS A 94 -1.12 -16.55 -2.36
CA HIS A 94 -0.12 -17.60 -2.45
C HIS A 94 -0.44 -18.80 -1.56
N GLY A 95 -1.22 -18.62 -0.49
CA GLY A 95 -1.75 -19.72 0.33
C GLY A 95 -2.71 -20.61 -0.46
N PHE A 96 -3.69 -19.97 -1.13
CA PHE A 96 -4.70 -20.68 -1.89
C PHE A 96 -4.15 -21.34 -3.17
N ASN A 97 -3.21 -20.69 -3.85
CA ASN A 97 -2.76 -21.14 -5.17
C ASN A 97 -1.48 -21.97 -5.14
N HIS A 98 -0.63 -21.82 -4.14
CA HIS A 98 0.74 -22.35 -4.17
C HIS A 98 1.19 -22.97 -2.84
N ASP A 99 0.33 -23.07 -1.84
CA ASP A 99 0.68 -23.48 -0.47
C ASP A 99 1.90 -22.69 0.08
N ASN A 100 1.99 -21.41 -0.30
CA ASN A 100 3.09 -20.52 0.04
C ASN A 100 2.59 -19.18 0.64
N GLY A 101 1.46 -19.23 1.33
CA GLY A 101 0.90 -18.11 2.07
C GLY A 101 1.69 -17.78 3.34
N VAL A 102 1.33 -16.66 3.93
CA VAL A 102 1.83 -16.27 5.25
C VAL A 102 0.66 -16.18 6.21
N SER A 103 0.65 -16.98 7.27
CA SER A 103 -0.45 -16.95 8.23
C SER A 103 -0.63 -15.57 8.85
N PRO A 104 -1.87 -15.17 9.23
CA PRO A 104 -2.14 -13.87 9.83
C PRO A 104 -1.25 -13.55 11.04
N THR A 105 -0.98 -14.54 11.91
CA THR A 105 -0.06 -14.35 13.06
C THR A 105 1.36 -13.99 12.64
N ARG A 106 1.89 -14.64 11.59
CA ARG A 106 3.22 -14.33 11.06
C ARG A 106 3.21 -12.99 10.33
N TYR A 107 2.15 -12.70 9.58
CA TYR A 107 1.94 -11.41 8.93
C TYR A 107 1.99 -10.25 9.94
N GLU A 108 1.23 -10.33 11.05
CA GLU A 108 1.25 -9.33 12.12
C GLU A 108 2.65 -9.14 12.71
N ARG A 109 3.35 -10.26 12.98
CA ARG A 109 4.70 -10.22 13.56
C ARG A 109 5.69 -9.50 12.66
N PHE A 110 5.76 -9.86 11.37
CA PHE A 110 6.69 -9.22 10.44
C PHE A 110 6.34 -7.77 10.15
N TYR A 111 5.05 -7.46 10.05
CA TYR A 111 4.61 -6.09 9.83
C TYR A 111 4.98 -5.20 11.02
N ARG A 112 4.68 -5.62 12.23
CA ARG A 112 5.06 -4.90 13.45
C ARG A 112 6.57 -4.71 13.56
N GLU A 113 7.36 -5.73 13.26
CA GLU A 113 8.82 -5.65 13.27
C GLU A 113 9.35 -4.61 12.27
N MET A 114 8.81 -4.58 11.04
CA MET A 114 9.17 -3.56 10.05
C MET A 114 8.87 -2.13 10.54
N LEU A 115 7.69 -1.90 11.10
CA LEU A 115 7.29 -0.59 11.61
C LEU A 115 8.16 -0.17 12.81
N TRP A 116 8.38 -1.09 13.75
CA TRP A 116 9.24 -0.86 14.90
C TRP A 116 10.68 -0.55 14.50
N TRP A 117 11.26 -1.35 13.61
CA TRP A 117 12.60 -1.11 13.06
C TRP A 117 12.68 0.25 12.38
N THR A 118 11.70 0.59 11.55
CA THR A 118 11.66 1.88 10.85
C THR A 118 11.58 3.05 11.84
N ARG A 119 10.70 2.97 12.85
CA ARG A 119 10.57 4.01 13.87
C ARG A 119 11.85 4.18 14.69
N LYS A 120 12.56 3.08 14.97
CA LYS A 120 13.85 3.12 15.69
C LYS A 120 14.92 3.84 14.88
N GLU A 121 15.02 3.60 13.59
CA GLU A 121 16.02 4.22 12.69
C GLU A 121 15.62 5.65 12.28
N LEU A 122 14.33 5.91 12.17
CA LEU A 122 13.72 7.15 11.70
C LEU A 122 12.64 7.63 12.69
N PRO A 123 13.00 8.22 13.83
CA PRO A 123 12.06 8.50 14.92
C PRO A 123 10.88 9.41 14.55
N ASN A 124 11.07 10.30 13.58
CA ASN A 124 10.06 11.27 13.14
C ASN A 124 9.23 10.81 11.94
N ILE A 125 9.42 9.57 11.47
CA ILE A 125 8.70 9.06 10.32
C ILE A 125 7.20 9.05 10.55
N LYS A 126 6.45 9.39 9.51
CA LYS A 126 4.98 9.26 9.48
C LYS A 126 4.60 8.03 8.69
N PHE A 127 3.73 7.21 9.27
CA PHE A 127 3.21 6.04 8.62
C PHE A 127 1.82 6.30 8.04
N ILE A 128 1.56 5.75 6.84
CA ILE A 128 0.25 5.62 6.22
C ILE A 128 0.06 4.13 5.92
N LEU A 129 -0.78 3.46 6.69
CA LEU A 129 -1.01 2.03 6.56
C LEU A 129 -2.34 1.78 5.86
N ALA A 130 -2.28 1.13 4.71
CA ALA A 130 -3.44 0.78 3.93
C ALA A 130 -3.79 -0.70 4.11
N GLU A 131 -5.08 -0.99 4.36
CA GLU A 131 -5.53 -2.37 4.50
C GLU A 131 -5.53 -3.10 3.15
N PRO A 132 -5.20 -4.41 3.11
CA PRO A 132 -5.44 -5.23 1.94
C PRO A 132 -6.95 -5.32 1.67
N PHE A 133 -7.31 -5.49 0.40
CA PHE A 133 -8.70 -5.54 -0.04
C PHE A 133 -8.90 -6.58 -1.13
N ALA A 134 -10.13 -7.02 -1.32
CA ALA A 134 -10.54 -7.90 -2.41
C ALA A 134 -12.04 -7.74 -2.69
N LEU A 135 -12.46 -8.08 -3.93
CA LEU A 135 -13.86 -8.27 -4.29
C LEU A 135 -14.06 -9.70 -4.83
N PRO A 136 -15.21 -10.37 -4.59
CA PRO A 136 -15.42 -11.77 -4.93
C PRO A 136 -15.72 -11.96 -6.43
N ILE A 137 -14.75 -11.60 -7.26
CA ILE A 137 -14.77 -11.76 -8.72
C ILE A 137 -13.41 -12.29 -9.21
N GLY A 138 -13.38 -12.82 -10.41
CA GLY A 138 -12.15 -13.23 -11.08
C GLY A 138 -11.38 -14.31 -10.33
N ALA A 139 -10.22 -13.95 -9.80
CA ALA A 139 -9.36 -14.86 -9.06
C ALA A 139 -9.78 -15.06 -7.58
N VAL A 140 -10.64 -14.19 -7.06
CA VAL A 140 -11.02 -14.17 -5.65
C VAL A 140 -12.32 -14.95 -5.41
N SER A 141 -12.27 -15.89 -4.48
CA SER A 141 -13.47 -16.60 -3.99
C SER A 141 -13.81 -16.17 -2.56
N GLU A 142 -15.04 -16.44 -2.16
CA GLU A 142 -15.54 -16.17 -0.79
C GLU A 142 -14.65 -16.78 0.29
N SER A 143 -13.96 -17.88 0.00
CA SER A 143 -13.07 -18.56 0.95
C SER A 143 -11.84 -17.73 1.36
N TRP A 144 -11.49 -16.65 0.64
CA TRP A 144 -10.36 -15.77 0.99
C TRP A 144 -10.69 -14.82 2.13
N PHE A 145 -11.96 -14.41 2.25
CA PHE A 145 -12.37 -13.32 3.15
C PHE A 145 -12.08 -13.55 4.63
N PRO A 146 -12.16 -14.76 5.21
CA PRO A 146 -11.73 -14.95 6.59
C PRO A 146 -10.30 -14.45 6.85
N GLU A 147 -9.33 -14.84 5.99
CA GLU A 147 -7.94 -14.41 6.14
C GLU A 147 -7.72 -12.93 5.75
N VAL A 148 -8.37 -12.46 4.68
CA VAL A 148 -8.28 -11.05 4.26
C VAL A 148 -8.80 -10.15 5.37
N ASN A 149 -9.94 -10.47 5.98
CA ASN A 149 -10.53 -9.70 7.07
C ASN A 149 -9.65 -9.69 8.33
N GLU A 150 -9.00 -10.82 8.65
CA GLU A 150 -8.05 -10.88 9.76
C GLU A 150 -6.85 -9.96 9.51
N ARG A 151 -6.29 -9.93 8.29
CA ARG A 151 -5.20 -9.03 7.92
C ARG A 151 -5.62 -7.56 7.95
N ARG A 152 -6.83 -7.24 7.51
CA ARG A 152 -7.41 -5.89 7.62
C ARG A 152 -7.45 -5.42 9.08
N ALA A 153 -7.96 -6.28 9.97
CA ALA A 153 -8.01 -6.00 11.40
C ALA A 153 -6.61 -5.79 11.99
N ILE A 154 -5.62 -6.58 11.55
CA ILE A 154 -4.22 -6.44 11.96
C ILE A 154 -3.67 -5.08 11.51
N VAL A 155 -3.86 -4.68 10.24
CA VAL A 155 -3.37 -3.38 9.76
C VAL A 155 -3.99 -2.22 10.52
N LYS A 156 -5.30 -2.27 10.78
CA LYS A 156 -5.99 -1.26 11.59
C LYS A 156 -5.40 -1.18 13.01
N LYS A 157 -5.20 -2.32 13.67
CA LYS A 157 -4.57 -2.40 15.00
C LYS A 157 -3.16 -1.81 15.00
N LEU A 158 -2.36 -2.13 13.97
CA LEU A 158 -1.00 -1.58 13.83
C LEU A 158 -1.02 -0.08 13.56
N ALA A 159 -1.99 0.42 12.80
CA ALA A 159 -2.14 1.86 12.59
C ALA A 159 -2.40 2.60 13.92
N GLU A 160 -3.25 2.06 14.78
CA GLU A 160 -3.49 2.59 16.12
C GLU A 160 -2.23 2.49 17.02
N GLU A 161 -1.53 1.34 17.00
CA GLU A 161 -0.32 1.08 17.81
C GLU A 161 0.83 2.04 17.47
N PHE A 162 0.99 2.38 16.19
CA PHE A 162 2.11 3.19 15.68
C PHE A 162 1.76 4.66 15.40
N ASP A 163 0.57 5.11 15.79
CA ASP A 163 0.06 6.46 15.49
C ASP A 163 0.17 6.78 13.99
N ALA A 164 -0.36 5.88 13.18
CA ALA A 164 -0.32 5.94 11.72
C ALA A 164 -1.68 6.35 11.12
N ALA A 165 -1.65 7.11 10.03
CA ALA A 165 -2.84 7.29 9.24
C ALA A 165 -3.28 5.94 8.63
N PHE A 166 -4.59 5.65 8.68
CA PHE A 166 -5.16 4.41 8.18
C PHE A 166 -5.97 4.65 6.92
N VAL A 167 -5.74 3.84 5.87
CA VAL A 167 -6.51 3.91 4.62
C VAL A 167 -7.42 2.66 4.51
N PRO A 168 -8.75 2.80 4.66
CA PRO A 168 -9.70 1.69 4.66
C PRO A 168 -10.12 1.31 3.23
N PHE A 169 -9.23 0.79 2.41
CA PHE A 169 -9.49 0.51 0.99
C PHE A 169 -10.65 -0.45 0.77
N GLN A 170 -10.81 -1.49 1.59
CA GLN A 170 -11.96 -2.39 1.45
C GLN A 170 -13.29 -1.65 1.59
N THR A 171 -13.42 -0.84 2.64
CA THR A 171 -14.64 -0.05 2.85
C THR A 171 -14.93 0.87 1.66
N ILE A 172 -13.89 1.42 1.06
CA ILE A 172 -14.00 2.30 -0.11
C ILE A 172 -14.52 1.51 -1.32
N PHE A 173 -13.99 0.32 -1.58
CA PHE A 173 -14.48 -0.54 -2.66
C PHE A 173 -15.88 -1.10 -2.37
N ASP A 174 -16.20 -1.45 -1.11
CA ASP A 174 -17.56 -1.86 -0.71
C ASP A 174 -18.61 -0.76 -0.98
N GLU A 175 -18.26 0.51 -0.82
CA GLU A 175 -19.11 1.62 -1.21
C GLU A 175 -19.13 1.86 -2.73
N ALA A 176 -18.02 1.66 -3.41
CA ALA A 176 -17.91 1.86 -4.84
C ALA A 176 -18.76 0.87 -5.65
N ILE A 177 -18.85 -0.40 -5.22
CA ILE A 177 -19.67 -1.41 -5.90
C ILE A 177 -21.18 -1.13 -5.83
N LYS A 178 -21.64 -0.23 -4.97
CA LYS A 178 -23.02 0.26 -4.98
C LYS A 178 -23.32 1.18 -6.17
N LYS A 179 -22.29 1.70 -6.84
CA LYS A 179 -22.40 2.66 -7.95
C LYS A 179 -22.16 2.03 -9.32
N ALA A 180 -21.30 1.01 -9.38
CA ALA A 180 -20.96 0.27 -10.61
C ALA A 180 -20.57 -1.17 -10.23
N SER A 181 -20.58 -2.09 -11.21
CA SER A 181 -20.22 -3.49 -10.94
C SER A 181 -18.78 -3.63 -10.42
N PRO A 182 -18.47 -4.71 -9.68
CA PRO A 182 -17.11 -4.94 -9.16
C PRO A 182 -16.02 -4.88 -10.24
N GLU A 183 -16.31 -5.39 -11.46
CA GLU A 183 -15.37 -5.41 -12.58
C GLU A 183 -15.03 -4.01 -13.11
N TYR A 184 -15.89 -3.03 -12.88
CA TYR A 184 -15.59 -1.63 -13.18
C TYR A 184 -14.43 -1.09 -12.32
N TRP A 185 -14.27 -1.61 -11.10
CA TRP A 185 -13.30 -1.15 -10.12
C TRP A 185 -12.06 -2.02 -10.03
N LEU A 186 -12.23 -3.36 -10.10
CA LEU A 186 -11.13 -4.32 -10.04
C LEU A 186 -11.19 -5.30 -11.22
N ASN A 187 -10.05 -5.55 -11.88
CA ASN A 187 -9.99 -6.42 -13.06
C ASN A 187 -10.24 -7.90 -12.75
N ASP A 188 -9.74 -8.37 -11.59
CA ASP A 188 -9.72 -9.79 -11.21
C ASP A 188 -10.07 -10.04 -9.72
N GLY A 189 -10.61 -9.03 -9.08
CA GLY A 189 -10.94 -9.05 -7.66
C GLY A 189 -9.84 -8.50 -6.75
N VAL A 190 -8.64 -8.24 -7.30
CA VAL A 190 -7.47 -7.71 -6.55
C VAL A 190 -6.90 -6.47 -7.22
N HIS A 191 -6.62 -6.53 -8.52
CA HIS A 191 -5.92 -5.47 -9.23
C HIS A 191 -6.88 -4.38 -9.72
N PRO A 192 -6.70 -3.12 -9.28
CA PRO A 192 -7.58 -2.04 -9.67
C PRO A 192 -7.53 -1.73 -11.17
N THR A 193 -8.69 -1.33 -11.70
CA THR A 193 -8.78 -0.63 -12.98
C THR A 193 -8.25 0.82 -12.81
N LEU A 194 -8.21 1.58 -13.89
CA LEU A 194 -7.88 3.02 -13.80
C LEU A 194 -8.81 3.76 -12.82
N ALA A 195 -10.13 3.45 -12.87
CA ALA A 195 -11.11 4.03 -11.93
C ALA A 195 -10.86 3.58 -10.49
N GLY A 196 -10.50 2.32 -10.27
CA GLY A 196 -10.13 1.81 -8.95
C GLY A 196 -8.87 2.48 -8.39
N HIS A 197 -7.85 2.67 -9.23
CA HIS A 197 -6.64 3.39 -8.83
C HIS A 197 -6.91 4.87 -8.48
N GLU A 198 -7.84 5.52 -9.17
CA GLU A 198 -8.24 6.89 -8.82
C GLU A 198 -8.90 6.95 -7.45
N LEU A 199 -9.84 6.04 -7.15
CA LEU A 199 -10.43 5.95 -5.81
C LEU A 199 -9.37 5.74 -4.71
N MET A 200 -8.37 4.91 -4.99
CA MET A 200 -7.28 4.67 -4.05
C MET A 200 -6.44 5.92 -3.83
N SER A 201 -6.13 6.66 -4.91
CA SER A 201 -5.39 7.93 -4.84
C SER A 201 -6.12 8.96 -3.97
N GLU A 202 -7.43 9.16 -4.20
CA GLU A 202 -8.25 10.08 -3.41
C GLU A 202 -8.29 9.71 -1.92
N ALA A 203 -8.47 8.41 -1.64
CA ALA A 203 -8.51 7.93 -0.27
C ALA A 203 -7.17 8.09 0.46
N TRP A 204 -6.07 7.83 -0.24
CA TRP A 204 -4.74 8.01 0.30
C TRP A 204 -4.45 9.49 0.62
N LEU A 205 -4.78 10.40 -0.31
CA LEU A 205 -4.62 11.85 -0.10
C LEU A 205 -5.42 12.33 1.11
N LYS A 206 -6.66 11.89 1.24
CA LYS A 206 -7.50 12.21 2.41
C LYS A 206 -6.87 11.73 3.73
N ALA A 207 -6.24 10.56 3.75
CA ALA A 207 -5.55 10.05 4.94
C ALA A 207 -4.24 10.80 5.23
N PHE A 208 -3.56 11.29 4.20
CA PHE A 208 -2.34 12.07 4.31
C PHE A 208 -2.58 13.49 4.87
N GLU A 209 -3.73 14.10 4.58
CA GLU A 209 -4.09 15.46 5.00
C GLU A 209 -4.58 15.54 6.45
N ASN A 210 -5.09 14.43 7.01
CA ASN A 210 -5.60 14.35 8.38
C ASN A 210 -4.46 14.08 9.38
#